data_f2a21c2540eb299c2439ad30a3d37a52
#
_entry.id   f2a21c2540eb299c2439ad30a3d37a52
#
_cell.length_a   1.000
_cell.length_b   1.000
_cell.length_c   1.000
_cell.angle_alpha   90.00
_cell.angle_beta   90.00
_cell.angle_gamma   90.00
#
_symmetry.space_group_name_H-M   'P 1'
#
loop_
_entity.id
_entity.type
_entity.pdbx_description
1 polymer ?
#
loop_
_entity_poly.entity_id
_entity_poly.type
_entity_poly.pdbx_seq_one_letter_code
_entity_poly.pdbx_strand_id
1 'polypeptide(L)'
;MSTIEKHDMTQGKILLPLVSFTIPLVLGNLFQLTYNAADSVGEQALAAVGTSTPIMNIAILLISGMCMGASVLMSSQYGAKDYDTLSRQISTTMLAGCGFSVVFSLLMLLLANPVLRLIRVPETAIPEAAAYLRIIFMGLIFTFMYNFLANTMRALGDSKTPLYFLVTSAFLNIFGDLFFVVVLRWGVAGSAIATVCSEGLCCLLCG
;
A
#
# COMPACT_ATOMS: atom_id res chain seq x y z
N MET A 1 -29.98 21.73 19.07
CA MET A 1 -30.32 20.32 18.80
C MET A 1 -30.26 20.14 17.30
N SER A 2 -29.08 19.90 16.75
CA SER A 2 -28.86 19.71 15.30
C SER A 2 -28.96 18.24 14.99
N THR A 3 -29.92 17.90 14.17
CA THR A 3 -30.18 16.58 13.60
C THR A 3 -28.95 16.10 12.82
N ILE A 4 -28.27 15.10 13.35
CA ILE A 4 -27.29 14.30 12.62
C ILE A 4 -28.11 13.50 11.61
N GLU A 5 -28.14 13.96 10.35
CA GLU A 5 -28.65 13.15 9.23
C GLU A 5 -27.79 11.87 9.15
N LYS A 6 -28.41 10.76 9.50
CA LYS A 6 -27.93 9.42 9.17
C LYS A 6 -27.85 9.32 7.64
N HIS A 7 -26.66 9.53 7.08
CA HIS A 7 -26.40 9.20 5.69
C HIS A 7 -26.43 7.68 5.55
N ASP A 8 -27.56 7.20 5.06
CA ASP A 8 -27.77 5.78 4.72
C ASP A 8 -26.86 5.44 3.52
N MET A 9 -25.82 4.64 3.77
CA MET A 9 -24.82 4.25 2.77
C MET A 9 -25.40 3.34 1.66
N THR A 10 -26.68 2.96 1.75
CA THR A 10 -27.36 2.12 0.76
C THR A 10 -28.02 2.92 -0.37
N GLN A 11 -28.10 4.25 -0.27
CA GLN A 11 -28.77 5.13 -1.24
C GLN A 11 -27.85 6.24 -1.74
N GLY A 12 -26.71 5.92 -2.29
CA GLY A 12 -25.84 6.88 -2.97
C GLY A 12 -25.35 6.32 -4.29
N LYS A 13 -25.18 7.19 -5.30
CA LYS A 13 -24.55 6.83 -6.57
C LYS A 13 -23.06 6.48 -6.32
N ILE A 14 -22.81 5.30 -5.78
CA ILE A 14 -21.47 4.76 -5.49
C ILE A 14 -20.68 4.56 -6.79
N LEU A 15 -21.39 4.36 -7.91
CA LEU A 15 -20.79 4.14 -9.23
C LEU A 15 -19.97 5.33 -9.72
N LEU A 16 -20.40 6.56 -9.50
CA LEU A 16 -19.71 7.75 -10.02
C LEU A 16 -18.36 8.00 -9.32
N PRO A 17 -18.26 7.96 -7.98
CA PRO A 17 -16.98 8.01 -7.28
C PRO A 17 -16.08 6.81 -7.61
N LEU A 18 -16.65 5.60 -7.75
CA LEU A 18 -15.89 4.40 -8.08
C LEU A 18 -15.29 4.50 -9.50
N VAL A 19 -16.07 4.95 -10.48
CA VAL A 19 -15.61 5.13 -11.87
C VAL A 19 -14.59 6.26 -11.96
N SER A 20 -14.83 7.40 -11.31
CA SER A 20 -13.86 8.51 -11.31
C SER A 20 -12.57 8.19 -10.56
N PHE A 21 -12.60 7.22 -9.63
CA PHE A 21 -11.42 6.67 -8.97
C PHE A 21 -10.71 5.63 -9.84
N THR A 22 -11.46 4.77 -10.51
CA THR A 22 -10.89 3.67 -11.31
C THR A 22 -10.21 4.19 -12.58
N ILE A 23 -10.74 5.25 -13.22
CA ILE A 23 -10.17 5.81 -14.44
C ILE A 23 -8.72 6.30 -14.27
N PRO A 24 -8.36 7.13 -13.27
CA PRO A 24 -6.96 7.52 -13.06
C PRO A 24 -6.04 6.35 -12.73
N LEU A 25 -6.53 5.37 -11.96
CA LEU A 25 -5.76 4.18 -11.60
C LEU A 25 -5.47 3.29 -12.82
N VAL A 26 -6.48 3.08 -13.68
CA VAL A 26 -6.34 2.31 -14.93
C VAL A 26 -5.44 3.06 -15.92
N LEU A 27 -5.60 4.38 -16.04
CA LEU A 27 -4.73 5.20 -16.89
C LEU A 27 -3.28 5.18 -16.39
N GLY A 28 -3.05 5.31 -15.09
CA GLY A 28 -1.71 5.19 -14.49
C GLY A 28 -1.06 3.85 -14.81
N ASN A 29 -1.79 2.75 -14.62
CA ASN A 29 -1.31 1.42 -14.94
C ASN A 29 -1.08 1.23 -16.46
N LEU A 30 -1.95 1.78 -17.32
CA LEU A 30 -1.76 1.76 -18.76
C LEU A 30 -0.56 2.59 -19.21
N PHE A 31 -0.34 3.76 -18.64
CA PHE A 31 0.86 4.57 -18.90
C PHE A 31 2.12 3.84 -18.45
N GLN A 32 2.10 3.20 -17.30
CA GLN A 32 3.22 2.41 -16.79
C GLN A 32 3.51 1.19 -17.68
N LEU A 33 2.48 0.48 -18.14
CA LEU A 33 2.61 -0.63 -19.09
C LEU A 33 3.12 -0.16 -20.46
N THR A 34 2.62 0.96 -20.97
CA THR A 34 3.03 1.52 -22.27
C THR A 34 4.48 2.02 -22.21
N TYR A 35 4.87 2.65 -21.10
CA TYR A 35 6.24 3.08 -20.87
C TYR A 35 7.20 1.89 -20.81
N ASN A 36 6.85 0.84 -20.06
CA ASN A 36 7.64 -0.39 -19.96
C ASN A 36 7.75 -1.14 -21.30
N ALA A 37 6.75 -1.01 -22.17
CA ALA A 37 6.76 -1.63 -23.50
C ALA A 37 7.55 -0.82 -24.54
N ALA A 38 7.74 0.47 -24.33
CA ALA A 38 8.37 1.36 -25.31
C ALA A 38 9.91 1.40 -25.23
N ASP A 39 10.51 0.87 -24.16
CA ASP A 39 11.95 0.94 -23.93
C ASP A 39 12.58 -0.46 -24.05
N SER A 40 13.65 -0.60 -24.85
CA SER A 40 14.41 -1.87 -24.96
C SER A 40 15.14 -2.27 -23.65
N VAL A 41 15.18 -1.36 -22.67
CA VAL A 41 15.47 -1.60 -21.25
C VAL A 41 14.26 -2.24 -20.55
N GLY A 42 13.07 -2.17 -21.16
CA GLY A 42 11.78 -2.55 -20.62
C GLY A 42 11.56 -4.06 -20.41
N GLU A 43 12.20 -4.94 -21.17
CA GLU A 43 12.02 -6.39 -20.97
C GLU A 43 12.58 -6.85 -19.62
N GLN A 44 13.74 -6.35 -19.23
CA GLN A 44 14.36 -6.67 -17.93
C GLN A 44 13.60 -6.00 -16.79
N ALA A 45 13.20 -4.74 -16.94
CA ALA A 45 12.40 -4.01 -15.98
C ALA A 45 11.00 -4.67 -15.80
N LEU A 46 10.35 -5.06 -16.89
CA LEU A 46 9.07 -5.75 -16.86
C LEU A 46 9.17 -7.12 -16.19
N ALA A 47 10.22 -7.88 -16.49
CA ALA A 47 10.51 -9.15 -15.85
C ALA A 47 10.80 -8.98 -14.36
N ALA A 48 11.55 -7.93 -13.97
CA ALA A 48 11.86 -7.62 -12.58
C ALA A 48 10.60 -7.28 -11.77
N VAL A 49 9.75 -6.39 -12.26
CA VAL A 49 8.49 -6.03 -11.61
C VAL A 49 7.52 -7.21 -11.59
N GLY A 50 7.34 -7.88 -12.73
CA GLY A 50 6.41 -9.01 -12.85
C GLY A 50 6.75 -10.16 -11.91
N THR A 51 8.03 -10.48 -11.73
CA THR A 51 8.48 -11.53 -10.80
C THR A 51 8.48 -11.08 -9.35
N SER A 52 8.63 -9.79 -9.08
CA SER A 52 8.62 -9.22 -7.73
C SER A 52 7.21 -9.01 -7.18
N THR A 53 6.22 -8.75 -8.06
CA THR A 53 4.83 -8.47 -7.68
C THR A 53 4.20 -9.57 -6.81
N PRO A 54 4.32 -10.88 -7.10
CA PRO A 54 3.76 -11.92 -6.25
C PRO A 54 4.34 -11.91 -4.83
N ILE A 55 5.65 -11.65 -4.69
CA ILE A 55 6.34 -11.60 -3.40
C ILE A 55 5.82 -10.40 -2.59
N MET A 56 5.73 -9.25 -3.24
CA MET A 56 5.17 -8.02 -2.66
C MET A 56 3.72 -8.24 -2.22
N ASN A 57 2.89 -8.87 -3.06
CA ASN A 57 1.50 -9.13 -2.74
C ASN A 57 1.32 -10.02 -1.52
N ILE A 58 2.17 -11.03 -1.34
CA ILE A 58 2.15 -11.87 -0.12
C ILE A 58 2.43 -11.01 1.11
N ALA A 59 3.41 -10.14 1.07
CA ALA A 59 3.73 -9.24 2.18
C ALA A 59 2.56 -8.28 2.50
N ILE A 60 1.96 -7.69 1.48
CA ILE A 60 0.81 -6.79 1.63
C ILE A 60 -0.41 -7.54 2.19
N LEU A 61 -0.68 -8.77 1.71
CA LEU A 61 -1.79 -9.60 2.20
C LEU A 61 -1.62 -9.96 3.67
N LEU A 62 -0.40 -10.28 4.11
CA LEU A 62 -0.12 -10.56 5.53
C LEU A 62 -0.40 -9.33 6.40
N ILE A 63 0.10 -8.17 6.00
CA ILE A 63 -0.13 -6.91 6.72
C ILE A 63 -1.62 -6.55 6.73
N SER A 64 -2.27 -6.59 5.57
CA SER A 64 -3.69 -6.24 5.44
C SER A 64 -4.57 -7.20 6.25
N GLY A 65 -4.25 -8.49 6.25
CA GLY A 65 -4.95 -9.49 7.05
C GLY A 65 -4.83 -9.23 8.55
N MET A 66 -3.64 -8.87 9.05
CA MET A 66 -3.44 -8.48 10.44
C MET A 66 -4.25 -7.23 10.81
N CYS A 67 -4.20 -6.19 9.98
CA CYS A 67 -4.93 -4.95 10.21
C CYS A 67 -6.45 -5.17 10.16
N MET A 68 -6.93 -5.99 9.21
CA MET A 68 -8.33 -6.32 9.07
C MET A 68 -8.84 -7.15 10.27
N GLY A 69 -8.08 -8.15 10.73
CA GLY A 69 -8.42 -8.92 11.92
C GLY A 69 -8.52 -8.06 13.18
N ALA A 70 -7.55 -7.15 13.37
CA ALA A 70 -7.58 -6.20 14.48
C ALA A 70 -8.78 -5.23 14.40
N SER A 71 -9.13 -4.77 13.18
CA SER A 71 -10.23 -3.82 12.97
C SER A 71 -11.60 -4.41 13.36
N VAL A 72 -11.79 -5.71 13.19
CA VAL A 72 -13.02 -6.40 13.62
C VAL A 72 -13.19 -6.33 15.14
N LEU A 73 -12.11 -6.57 15.89
CA LEU A 73 -12.12 -6.45 17.35
C LEU A 73 -12.36 -5.01 17.79
N MET A 74 -11.68 -4.05 17.16
CA MET A 74 -11.87 -2.61 17.42
C MET A 74 -13.30 -2.16 17.17
N SER A 75 -13.92 -2.61 16.08
CA SER A 75 -15.32 -2.31 15.76
C SER A 75 -16.29 -2.88 16.81
N SER A 76 -16.05 -4.09 17.29
CA SER A 76 -16.85 -4.70 18.36
C SER A 76 -16.75 -3.92 19.68
N GLN A 77 -15.53 -3.52 20.08
CA GLN A 77 -15.29 -2.74 21.30
C GLN A 77 -15.89 -1.34 21.19
N TYR A 78 -15.78 -0.71 20.03
CA TYR A 78 -16.41 0.59 19.76
C TYR A 78 -17.93 0.51 19.84
N GLY A 79 -18.54 -0.54 19.27
CA GLY A 79 -19.97 -0.79 19.34
C GLY A 79 -20.45 -1.07 20.79
N ALA A 80 -19.63 -1.73 21.61
CA ALA A 80 -19.89 -1.96 23.03
C ALA A 80 -19.63 -0.73 23.91
N LYS A 81 -19.10 0.37 23.36
CA LYS A 81 -18.67 1.59 24.06
C LYS A 81 -17.57 1.35 25.12
N ASP A 82 -16.81 0.28 24.97
CA ASP A 82 -15.65 -0.04 25.82
C ASP A 82 -14.40 0.67 25.26
N TYR A 83 -14.30 1.96 25.53
CA TYR A 83 -13.22 2.80 25.01
C TYR A 83 -11.86 2.49 25.65
N ASP A 84 -11.83 1.97 26.87
CA ASP A 84 -10.58 1.61 27.55
C ASP A 84 -9.93 0.39 26.88
N THR A 85 -10.71 -0.64 26.61
CA THR A 85 -10.24 -1.82 25.89
C THR A 85 -9.88 -1.47 24.44
N LEU A 86 -10.69 -0.63 23.78
CA LEU A 86 -10.42 -0.13 22.43
C LEU A 86 -9.07 0.60 22.33
N SER A 87 -8.77 1.53 23.24
CA SER A 87 -7.53 2.28 23.26
C SER A 87 -6.31 1.35 23.46
N ARG A 88 -6.44 0.36 24.36
CA ARG A 88 -5.42 -0.67 24.55
C ARG A 88 -5.21 -1.51 23.27
N GLN A 89 -6.30 -1.90 22.62
CA GLN A 89 -6.26 -2.69 21.40
C GLN A 89 -5.55 -1.92 20.27
N ILE A 90 -5.88 -0.65 20.07
CA ILE A 90 -5.24 0.23 19.08
C ILE A 90 -3.73 0.30 19.34
N SER A 91 -3.34 0.64 20.58
CA SER A 91 -1.92 0.77 20.96
C SER A 91 -1.14 -0.54 20.82
N THR A 92 -1.72 -1.65 21.27
CA THR A 92 -1.10 -2.97 21.19
C THR A 92 -0.93 -3.42 19.74
N THR A 93 -1.97 -3.24 18.92
CA THR A 93 -1.92 -3.60 17.49
C THR A 93 -0.88 -2.75 16.75
N MET A 94 -0.82 -1.46 17.05
CA MET A 94 0.17 -0.57 16.46
C MET A 94 1.60 -1.01 16.81
N LEU A 95 1.90 -1.25 18.09
CA LEU A 95 3.23 -1.68 18.52
C LEU A 95 3.61 -3.05 17.94
N ALA A 96 2.70 -4.03 18.04
CA ALA A 96 2.94 -5.37 17.51
C ALA A 96 3.12 -5.37 16.01
N GLY A 97 2.30 -4.62 15.28
CA GLY A 97 2.38 -4.51 13.82
C GLY A 97 3.62 -3.76 13.35
N CYS A 98 4.03 -2.69 14.02
CA CYS A 98 5.32 -2.03 13.76
C CYS A 98 6.48 -3.01 13.97
N GLY A 99 6.50 -3.71 15.09
CA GLY A 99 7.52 -4.72 15.39
C GLY A 99 7.55 -5.83 14.33
N PHE A 100 6.38 -6.36 13.97
CA PHE A 100 6.26 -7.35 12.90
C PHE A 100 6.79 -6.81 11.57
N SER A 101 6.40 -5.60 11.17
CA SER A 101 6.81 -4.99 9.90
C SER A 101 8.33 -4.80 9.83
N VAL A 102 8.96 -4.37 10.92
CA VAL A 102 10.41 -4.22 10.99
C VAL A 102 11.12 -5.56 10.87
N VAL A 103 10.70 -6.55 11.66
CA VAL A 103 11.31 -7.90 11.63
C VAL A 103 11.12 -8.54 10.26
N PHE A 104 9.93 -8.46 9.70
CA PHE A 104 9.61 -9.01 8.38
C PHE A 104 10.39 -8.29 7.27
N SER A 105 10.51 -6.95 7.35
CA SER A 105 11.33 -6.15 6.42
C SER A 105 12.80 -6.61 6.45
N LEU A 106 13.41 -6.71 7.63
CA LEU A 106 14.79 -7.15 7.78
C LEU A 106 15.00 -8.57 7.25
N LEU A 107 14.07 -9.48 7.53
CA LEU A 107 14.11 -10.84 7.01
C LEU A 107 14.06 -10.86 5.49
N MET A 108 13.14 -10.11 4.89
CA MET A 108 12.98 -10.05 3.43
C MET A 108 14.12 -9.32 2.73
N LEU A 109 14.74 -8.32 3.36
CA LEU A 109 15.97 -7.70 2.85
C LEU A 109 17.12 -8.71 2.72
N LEU A 110 17.24 -9.62 3.68
CA LEU A 110 18.25 -10.70 3.65
C LEU A 110 17.89 -11.79 2.64
N LEU A 111 16.61 -12.14 2.55
CA LEU A 111 16.10 -13.22 1.71
C LEU A 111 15.77 -12.82 0.27
N ALA A 112 15.83 -11.54 -0.10
CA ALA A 112 15.44 -11.07 -1.44
C ALA A 112 16.15 -11.86 -2.56
N ASN A 113 17.47 -11.97 -2.52
CA ASN A 113 18.23 -12.71 -3.53
C ASN A 113 17.95 -14.23 -3.51
N PRO A 114 17.97 -14.93 -2.36
CA PRO A 114 17.61 -16.34 -2.28
C PRO A 114 16.21 -16.64 -2.82
N VAL A 115 15.23 -15.79 -2.48
CA VAL A 115 13.85 -15.96 -2.92
C VAL A 115 13.73 -15.78 -4.44
N LEU A 116 14.35 -14.74 -5.02
CA LEU A 116 14.35 -14.52 -6.46
C LEU A 116 14.98 -15.70 -7.23
N ARG A 117 16.08 -16.26 -6.72
CA ARG A 117 16.69 -17.47 -7.31
C ARG A 117 15.79 -18.71 -7.18
N LEU A 118 15.12 -18.86 -6.04
CA LEU A 118 14.21 -19.98 -5.79
C LEU A 118 13.05 -20.01 -6.79
N ILE A 119 12.49 -18.84 -7.13
CA ILE A 119 11.42 -18.71 -8.14
C ILE A 119 11.94 -18.64 -9.57
N ARG A 120 13.26 -18.92 -9.76
CA ARG A 120 13.94 -19.02 -11.07
C ARG A 120 13.83 -17.76 -11.91
N VAL A 121 13.99 -16.59 -11.30
CA VAL A 121 14.10 -15.32 -12.04
C VAL A 121 15.36 -15.37 -12.90
N PRO A 122 15.30 -14.90 -14.17
CA PRO A 122 16.48 -14.81 -15.02
C PRO A 122 17.61 -14.01 -14.34
N GLU A 123 18.84 -14.52 -14.40
CA GLU A 123 20.02 -13.89 -13.75
C GLU A 123 20.18 -12.42 -14.17
N THR A 124 19.80 -12.07 -15.39
CA THR A 124 19.84 -10.69 -15.94
C THR A 124 18.86 -9.74 -15.24
N ALA A 125 17.73 -10.25 -14.75
CA ALA A 125 16.68 -9.45 -14.08
C ALA A 125 16.83 -9.41 -12.54
N ILE A 126 17.65 -10.30 -11.94
CA ILE A 126 17.83 -10.38 -10.48
C ILE A 126 18.30 -9.06 -9.86
N PRO A 127 19.30 -8.33 -10.42
CA PRO A 127 19.76 -7.09 -9.81
C PRO A 127 18.66 -6.04 -9.68
N GLU A 128 17.85 -5.85 -10.72
CA GLU A 128 16.74 -4.89 -10.74
C GLU A 128 15.59 -5.34 -9.82
N ALA A 129 15.22 -6.62 -9.89
CA ALA A 129 14.20 -7.21 -9.02
C ALA A 129 14.58 -7.11 -7.53
N ALA A 130 15.84 -7.38 -7.21
CA ALA A 130 16.33 -7.27 -5.84
C ALA A 130 16.36 -5.81 -5.36
N ALA A 131 16.76 -4.86 -6.21
CA ALA A 131 16.74 -3.44 -5.88
C ALA A 131 15.31 -2.98 -5.61
N TYR A 132 14.36 -3.33 -6.47
CA TYR A 132 12.93 -3.04 -6.31
C TYR A 132 12.39 -3.59 -4.98
N LEU A 133 12.56 -4.90 -4.74
CA LEU A 133 12.07 -5.55 -3.52
C LEU A 133 12.68 -4.94 -2.25
N ARG A 134 13.97 -4.61 -2.27
CA ARG A 134 14.63 -3.98 -1.12
C ARG A 134 14.02 -2.63 -0.79
N ILE A 135 13.74 -1.80 -1.79
CA ILE A 135 13.10 -0.49 -1.57
C ILE A 135 11.71 -0.67 -1.00
N ILE A 136 10.89 -1.56 -1.58
CA ILE A 136 9.54 -1.85 -1.09
C ILE A 136 9.56 -2.38 0.34
N PHE A 137 10.47 -3.32 0.66
CA PHE A 137 10.56 -3.87 2.02
C PHE A 137 11.07 -2.86 3.04
N MET A 138 11.96 -1.92 2.66
CA MET A 138 12.32 -0.80 3.53
C MET A 138 11.12 0.11 3.82
N GLY A 139 10.20 0.24 2.85
CA GLY A 139 8.97 1.00 3.01
C GLY A 139 7.82 0.26 3.72
N LEU A 140 7.98 -1.02 4.05
CA LEU A 140 6.90 -1.87 4.56
C LEU A 140 6.26 -1.34 5.86
N ILE A 141 7.00 -0.59 6.66
CA ILE A 141 6.48 0.08 7.84
C ILE A 141 5.41 1.12 7.49
N PHE A 142 5.59 1.86 6.38
CA PHE A 142 4.61 2.84 5.91
C PHE A 142 3.37 2.14 5.35
N THR A 143 3.56 1.03 4.63
CA THR A 143 2.46 0.17 4.17
C THR A 143 1.63 -0.35 5.34
N PHE A 144 2.28 -0.81 6.42
CA PHE A 144 1.59 -1.22 7.65
C PHE A 144 0.83 -0.04 8.28
N MET A 145 1.50 1.09 8.50
CA MET A 145 0.88 2.27 9.14
C MET A 145 -0.34 2.76 8.36
N TYR A 146 -0.22 2.86 7.04
CA TYR A 146 -1.33 3.24 6.18
C TYR A 146 -2.52 2.27 6.31
N ASN A 147 -2.27 0.95 6.20
CA ASN A 147 -3.32 -0.06 6.34
C ASN A 147 -3.93 -0.05 7.74
N PHE A 148 -3.11 0.10 8.78
CA PHE A 148 -3.55 0.16 10.17
C PHE A 148 -4.47 1.36 10.41
N LEU A 149 -4.05 2.57 10.03
CA LEU A 149 -4.84 3.79 10.19
C LEU A 149 -6.15 3.70 9.40
N ALA A 150 -6.10 3.27 8.15
CA ALA A 150 -7.28 3.13 7.31
C ALA A 150 -8.29 2.12 7.88
N ASN A 151 -7.83 0.98 8.41
CA ASN A 151 -8.72 -0.02 9.01
C ASN A 151 -9.24 0.42 10.39
N THR A 152 -8.43 1.12 11.17
CA THR A 152 -8.87 1.70 12.46
C THR A 152 -9.97 2.74 12.25
N MET A 153 -9.82 3.67 11.30
CA MET A 153 -10.86 4.66 10.98
C MET A 153 -12.16 3.98 10.53
N ARG A 154 -12.08 2.94 9.68
CA ARG A 154 -13.25 2.17 9.28
C ARG A 154 -13.93 1.47 10.45
N ALA A 155 -13.15 0.92 11.38
CA ALA A 155 -13.66 0.27 12.59
C ALA A 155 -14.41 1.25 13.51
N LEU A 156 -14.01 2.53 13.51
CA LEU A 156 -14.65 3.61 14.25
C LEU A 156 -15.85 4.23 13.51
N GLY A 157 -16.18 3.73 12.31
CA GLY A 157 -17.33 4.18 11.51
C GLY A 157 -17.01 5.27 10.50
N ASP A 158 -15.74 5.71 10.39
CA ASP A 158 -15.33 6.67 9.37
C ASP A 158 -14.78 5.93 8.14
N SER A 159 -15.63 5.77 7.13
CA SER A 159 -15.24 5.17 5.85
C SER A 159 -14.85 6.21 4.80
N LYS A 160 -15.10 7.51 5.04
CA LYS A 160 -14.83 8.57 4.06
C LYS A 160 -13.38 9.01 4.10
N THR A 161 -12.85 9.22 5.29
CA THR A 161 -11.47 9.67 5.47
C THR A 161 -10.45 8.72 4.85
N PRO A 162 -10.50 7.38 5.09
CA PRO A 162 -9.62 6.44 4.40
C PRO A 162 -9.72 6.46 2.88
N LEU A 163 -10.93 6.74 2.33
CA LEU A 163 -11.12 6.86 0.90
C LEU A 163 -10.38 8.09 0.33
N TYR A 164 -10.46 9.24 1.01
CA TYR A 164 -9.70 10.44 0.58
C TYR A 164 -8.19 10.19 0.60
N PHE A 165 -7.67 9.51 1.62
CA PHE A 165 -6.25 9.16 1.68
C PHE A 165 -5.85 8.17 0.59
N LEU A 166 -6.70 7.19 0.29
CA LEU A 166 -6.47 6.26 -0.81
C LEU A 166 -6.37 7.00 -2.16
N VAL A 167 -7.30 7.92 -2.43
CA VAL A 167 -7.29 8.76 -3.64
C VAL A 167 -6.03 9.62 -3.69
N THR A 168 -5.70 10.29 -2.60
CA THR A 168 -4.50 11.13 -2.50
C THR A 168 -3.22 10.31 -2.71
N SER A 169 -3.11 9.14 -2.08
CA SER A 169 -1.99 8.22 -2.28
C SER A 169 -1.84 7.79 -3.73
N ALA A 170 -2.94 7.44 -4.39
CA ALA A 170 -2.92 7.06 -5.80
C ALA A 170 -2.43 8.21 -6.70
N PHE A 171 -2.90 9.44 -6.48
CA PHE A 171 -2.40 10.60 -7.23
C PHE A 171 -0.92 10.85 -6.97
N LEU A 172 -0.49 10.85 -5.71
CA LEU A 172 0.91 11.03 -5.34
C LEU A 172 1.80 9.94 -5.95
N ASN A 173 1.33 8.69 -5.99
CA ASN A 173 2.04 7.59 -6.61
C ASN A 173 2.19 7.80 -8.13
N ILE A 174 1.11 8.15 -8.84
CA ILE A 174 1.14 8.43 -10.28
C ILE A 174 2.12 9.58 -10.60
N PHE A 175 2.03 10.70 -9.87
CA PHE A 175 2.95 11.83 -10.05
C PHE A 175 4.39 11.44 -9.69
N GLY A 176 4.58 10.66 -8.63
CA GLY A 176 5.87 10.13 -8.23
C GLY A 176 6.47 9.21 -9.31
N ASP A 177 5.69 8.29 -9.86
CA ASP A 177 6.12 7.43 -10.96
C ASP A 177 6.57 8.24 -12.17
N LEU A 178 5.75 9.21 -12.60
CA LEU A 178 6.12 10.09 -13.71
C LEU A 178 7.42 10.85 -13.42
N PHE A 179 7.58 11.37 -12.22
CA PHE A 179 8.76 12.14 -11.83
C PHE A 179 10.02 11.25 -11.73
N PHE A 180 9.97 10.17 -10.96
CA PHE A 180 11.14 9.33 -10.70
C PHE A 180 11.50 8.46 -11.92
N VAL A 181 10.52 7.95 -12.66
CA VAL A 181 10.77 7.06 -13.79
C VAL A 181 11.04 7.85 -15.07
N VAL A 182 10.23 8.88 -15.37
CA VAL A 182 10.35 9.62 -16.65
C VAL A 182 11.38 10.73 -16.56
N VAL A 183 11.32 11.58 -15.51
CA VAL A 183 12.20 12.76 -15.40
C VAL A 183 13.59 12.34 -14.90
N LEU A 184 13.66 11.59 -13.79
CA LEU A 184 14.93 11.17 -13.19
C LEU A 184 15.51 9.90 -13.84
N ARG A 185 14.72 9.16 -14.62
CA ARG A 185 15.13 7.93 -15.31
C ARG A 185 15.69 6.85 -14.36
N TRP A 186 15.12 6.73 -13.16
CA TRP A 186 15.55 5.74 -12.17
C TRP A 186 14.93 4.35 -12.41
N GLY A 187 14.20 4.17 -13.51
CA GLY A 187 13.61 2.89 -13.91
C GLY A 187 12.73 2.27 -12.80
N VAL A 188 12.89 0.98 -12.59
CA VAL A 188 12.10 0.19 -11.63
C VAL A 188 12.28 0.68 -10.18
N ALA A 189 13.49 1.10 -9.81
CA ALA A 189 13.76 1.64 -8.48
C ALA A 189 12.99 2.95 -8.23
N GLY A 190 12.81 3.76 -9.27
CA GLY A 190 12.01 4.99 -9.20
C GLY A 190 10.54 4.72 -8.84
N SER A 191 9.94 3.71 -9.46
CA SER A 191 8.56 3.31 -9.14
C SER A 191 8.42 2.79 -7.70
N ALA A 192 9.38 1.99 -7.22
CA ALA A 192 9.38 1.55 -5.84
C ALA A 192 9.46 2.71 -4.84
N ILE A 193 10.32 3.71 -5.13
CA ILE A 193 10.46 4.91 -4.30
C ILE A 193 9.16 5.74 -4.33
N ALA A 194 8.53 5.90 -5.50
CA ALA A 194 7.26 6.60 -5.62
C ALA A 194 6.18 5.98 -4.73
N THR A 195 6.09 4.65 -4.73
CA THR A 195 5.14 3.91 -3.89
C THR A 195 5.40 4.14 -2.41
N VAL A 196 6.63 3.97 -1.96
CA VAL A 196 7.01 4.15 -0.55
C VAL A 196 6.80 5.59 -0.09
N CYS A 197 7.17 6.58 -0.93
CA CYS A 197 6.98 7.99 -0.63
C CYS A 197 5.49 8.37 -0.54
N SER A 198 4.65 7.88 -1.46
CA SER A 198 3.21 8.17 -1.46
C SER A 198 2.52 7.59 -0.20
N GLU A 199 2.86 6.37 0.19
CA GLU A 199 2.35 5.75 1.42
C GLU A 199 2.85 6.49 2.67
N GLY A 200 4.14 6.85 2.71
CA GLY A 200 4.73 7.62 3.81
C GLY A 200 4.10 9.00 3.99
N LEU A 201 3.89 9.73 2.89
CA LEU A 201 3.19 11.01 2.93
C LEU A 201 1.74 10.87 3.41
N CYS A 202 1.03 9.84 2.95
CA CYS A 202 -0.32 9.57 3.43
C CYS A 202 -0.36 9.23 4.92
N CYS A 203 0.61 8.47 5.43
CA CYS A 203 0.73 8.22 6.87
C CYS A 203 0.90 9.52 7.66
N LEU A 204 1.72 10.45 7.18
CA LEU A 204 1.94 11.75 7.85
C LEU A 204 0.71 12.66 7.79
N LEU A 205 -0.13 12.52 6.77
CA LEU A 205 -1.38 13.27 6.64
C LEU A 205 -2.53 12.67 7.47
N CYS A 206 -2.44 11.36 7.79
CA CYS A 206 -3.45 10.63 8.58
C CYS A 206 -3.22 10.73 10.09
N GLY A 207 -2.00 11.03 10.56
CA GLY A 207 -1.62 11.10 11.98
C GLY A 207 -1.70 12.51 12.52
#